data_34a59887ac4c553696097088ad2cc43b
#
_entry.id   34a59887ac4c553696097088ad2cc43b
#
_cell.length_a   1.000
_cell.length_b   1.000
_cell.length_c   1.000
_cell.angle_alpha   90.00
_cell.angle_beta   90.00
_cell.angle_gamma   90.00
#
_symmetry.space_group_name_H-M   'P 1'
#
loop_
_entity.id
_entity.type
_entity.pdbx_description
1 polymer ?
#
loop_
_entity_poly.entity_id
_entity_poly.type
_entity_poly.pdbx_seq_one_letter_code
_entity_poly.pdbx_strand_id
1 'polypeptide(L)'
;VVYSNKIFVFVIIGLSILVMFGASLIAIFQSNLKKLFAYSSVAQIGYITLGIGLANHNGLIGSTVHIINHSIIKAAIFLAIGCIVFKTKISDTHDLAGLGKKMPLTAILLTISSLSLIGIPGTVGFISKWYLIIGALEQGWWLVVLSLAISSLLALIYVGRVIELMWFHQPEDAIIVNSKSLPFEMLAITFILTLATVYFGIDTRLTAGL
;
A
#
# COMPACT_ATOMS: atom_id res chain seq x y z
N VAL A 1 -25.38 -11.54 16.64
CA VAL A 1 -25.08 -12.91 17.11
C VAL A 1 -23.61 -13.24 16.95
N VAL A 2 -22.95 -12.95 15.80
CA VAL A 2 -21.51 -13.29 15.56
C VAL A 2 -20.59 -12.45 16.44
N TYR A 3 -20.87 -11.16 16.60
CA TYR A 3 -20.06 -10.23 17.41
C TYR A 3 -20.24 -10.35 18.93
N SER A 4 -21.22 -11.11 19.39
CA SER A 4 -21.38 -11.39 20.83
C SER A 4 -20.41 -12.47 21.33
N ASN A 5 -19.76 -13.20 20.44
CA ASN A 5 -18.78 -14.21 20.80
C ASN A 5 -17.37 -13.61 20.88
N LYS A 6 -16.92 -13.29 22.08
CA LYS A 6 -15.59 -12.71 22.34
C LYS A 6 -14.45 -13.57 21.79
N ILE A 7 -14.58 -14.89 21.83
CA ILE A 7 -13.55 -15.81 21.32
C ILE A 7 -13.36 -15.59 19.80
N PHE A 8 -14.46 -15.50 19.04
CA PHE A 8 -14.42 -15.26 17.61
C PHE A 8 -13.73 -13.92 17.25
N VAL A 9 -14.04 -12.86 17.99
CA VAL A 9 -13.40 -11.54 17.83
C VAL A 9 -11.90 -11.63 18.06
N PHE A 10 -11.44 -12.25 19.16
CA PHE A 10 -10.02 -12.41 19.46
C PHE A 10 -9.28 -13.26 18.43
N VAL A 11 -9.91 -14.32 17.92
CA VAL A 11 -9.33 -15.16 16.86
C VAL A 11 -9.13 -14.35 15.57
N ILE A 12 -10.14 -13.58 15.14
CA ILE A 12 -10.03 -12.76 13.93
C ILE A 12 -8.92 -11.72 14.09
N ILE A 13 -8.86 -11.03 15.22
CA ILE A 13 -7.81 -10.02 15.46
C ILE A 13 -6.42 -10.64 15.47
N GLY A 14 -6.26 -11.78 16.16
CA GLY A 14 -4.99 -12.50 16.20
C GLY A 14 -4.53 -12.94 14.80
N LEU A 15 -5.43 -13.52 13.99
CA LEU A 15 -5.13 -13.89 12.61
C LEU A 15 -4.82 -12.67 11.74
N SER A 16 -5.54 -11.57 11.92
CA SER A 16 -5.29 -10.32 11.18
C SER A 16 -3.90 -9.77 11.45
N ILE A 17 -3.48 -9.74 12.71
CA ILE A 17 -2.14 -9.31 13.12
C ILE A 17 -1.08 -10.23 12.52
N LEU A 18 -1.27 -11.55 12.60
CA LEU A 18 -0.34 -12.52 11.99
C LEU A 18 -0.20 -12.31 10.49
N VAL A 19 -1.30 -12.07 9.76
CA VAL A 19 -1.28 -11.81 8.32
C VAL A 19 -0.57 -10.48 8.02
N MET A 20 -0.86 -9.42 8.77
CA MET A 20 -0.22 -8.11 8.59
C MET A 20 1.30 -8.21 8.75
N PHE A 21 1.78 -8.85 9.81
CA PHE A 21 3.22 -8.98 10.09
C PHE A 21 3.88 -10.00 9.17
N GLY A 22 3.31 -11.19 9.03
CA GLY A 22 3.89 -12.27 8.24
C GLY A 22 4.05 -11.87 6.77
N ALA A 23 3.01 -11.30 6.16
CA ALA A 23 3.07 -10.86 4.78
C ALA A 23 4.01 -9.66 4.58
N SER A 24 4.08 -8.72 5.53
CA SER A 24 5.03 -7.60 5.48
C SER A 24 6.48 -8.07 5.60
N LEU A 25 6.76 -9.03 6.50
CA LEU A 25 8.09 -9.63 6.61
C LEU A 25 8.50 -10.34 5.31
N ILE A 26 7.60 -11.13 4.73
CA ILE A 26 7.88 -11.78 3.43
C ILE A 26 8.14 -10.72 2.35
N ALA A 27 7.38 -9.61 2.32
CA ALA A 27 7.56 -8.54 1.35
C ALA A 27 8.95 -7.88 1.46
N ILE A 28 9.48 -7.69 2.69
CA ILE A 28 10.82 -7.11 2.92
C ILE A 28 11.92 -7.93 2.22
N PHE A 29 11.80 -9.26 2.24
CA PHE A 29 12.82 -10.16 1.69
C PHE A 29 12.60 -10.50 0.20
N GLN A 30 11.59 -9.92 -0.48
CA GLN A 30 11.39 -10.15 -1.90
C GLN A 30 12.37 -9.32 -2.73
N SER A 31 13.00 -9.99 -3.70
CA SER A 31 13.78 -9.33 -4.76
C SER A 31 12.90 -8.97 -5.97
N ASN A 32 11.85 -9.72 -6.24
CA ASN A 32 10.95 -9.43 -7.35
C ASN A 32 9.93 -8.35 -6.99
N LEU A 33 9.92 -7.24 -7.75
CA LEU A 33 9.07 -6.07 -7.51
C LEU A 33 7.56 -6.41 -7.48
N LYS A 34 7.11 -7.26 -8.39
CA LYS A 34 5.70 -7.67 -8.44
C LYS A 34 5.32 -8.52 -7.23
N LYS A 35 6.20 -9.45 -6.82
CA LYS A 35 5.98 -10.29 -5.63
C LYS A 35 5.99 -9.44 -4.35
N LEU A 36 6.92 -8.48 -4.23
CA LEU A 36 6.98 -7.55 -3.12
C LEU A 36 5.62 -6.85 -2.91
N PHE A 37 5.10 -6.23 -3.98
CA PHE A 37 3.80 -5.57 -3.91
C PHE A 37 2.62 -6.54 -3.84
N ALA A 38 2.74 -7.78 -4.29
CA ALA A 38 1.71 -8.80 -4.08
C ALA A 38 1.60 -9.20 -2.59
N TYR A 39 2.73 -9.46 -1.92
CA TYR A 39 2.74 -9.75 -0.48
C TYR A 39 2.28 -8.55 0.34
N SER A 40 2.61 -7.32 -0.07
CA SER A 40 2.05 -6.14 0.59
C SER A 40 0.52 -6.07 0.45
N SER A 41 -0.11 -6.64 -0.60
CA SER A 41 -1.58 -6.76 -0.68
C SER A 41 -2.12 -7.72 0.37
N VAL A 42 -1.44 -8.84 0.59
CA VAL A 42 -1.84 -9.79 1.65
C VAL A 42 -1.80 -9.11 3.02
N ALA A 43 -0.76 -8.31 3.29
CA ALA A 43 -0.70 -7.54 4.53
C ALA A 43 -1.90 -6.57 4.68
N GLN A 44 -2.31 -5.90 3.58
CA GLN A 44 -3.47 -4.99 3.62
C GLN A 44 -4.80 -5.72 3.84
N ILE A 45 -4.94 -6.97 3.42
CA ILE A 45 -6.10 -7.81 3.80
C ILE A 45 -6.17 -7.96 5.32
N GLY A 46 -5.01 -8.08 6.00
CA GLY A 46 -4.95 -8.09 7.45
C GLY A 46 -5.55 -6.83 8.10
N TYR A 47 -5.35 -5.63 7.53
CA TYR A 47 -6.02 -4.41 8.01
C TYR A 47 -7.54 -4.47 7.84
N ILE A 48 -8.02 -4.99 6.72
CA ILE A 48 -9.45 -5.15 6.44
C ILE A 48 -10.10 -6.09 7.46
N THR A 49 -9.52 -7.27 7.64
CA THR A 49 -10.03 -8.28 8.58
C THR A 49 -9.94 -7.82 10.03
N LEU A 50 -8.90 -7.05 10.37
CA LEU A 50 -8.77 -6.43 11.70
C LEU A 50 -9.91 -5.44 11.97
N GLY A 51 -10.26 -4.59 10.99
CA GLY A 51 -11.37 -3.66 11.14
C GLY A 51 -12.72 -4.36 11.35
N ILE A 52 -12.95 -5.48 10.66
CA ILE A 52 -14.11 -6.35 10.90
C ILE A 52 -14.05 -6.95 12.31
N GLY A 53 -12.87 -7.40 12.74
CA GLY A 53 -12.65 -8.00 14.07
C GLY A 53 -12.84 -7.03 15.23
N LEU A 54 -12.63 -5.70 15.02
CA LEU A 54 -12.90 -4.67 16.04
C LEU A 54 -14.37 -4.61 16.43
N ALA A 55 -15.29 -5.05 15.56
CA ALA A 55 -16.72 -5.17 15.83
C ALA A 55 -17.39 -3.88 16.36
N ASN A 56 -16.84 -2.71 16.05
CA ASN A 56 -17.39 -1.40 16.38
C ASN A 56 -17.56 -0.54 15.12
N HIS A 57 -18.22 0.59 15.24
CA HIS A 57 -18.57 1.46 14.12
C HIS A 57 -17.33 1.95 13.35
N ASN A 58 -16.32 2.46 14.06
CA ASN A 58 -15.11 2.99 13.45
C ASN A 58 -14.26 1.89 12.81
N GLY A 59 -14.19 0.69 13.39
CA GLY A 59 -13.54 -0.48 12.80
C GLY A 59 -14.18 -0.89 11.47
N LEU A 60 -15.52 -0.93 11.41
CA LEU A 60 -16.26 -1.26 10.18
C LEU A 60 -16.08 -0.19 9.09
N ILE A 61 -16.16 1.10 9.46
CA ILE A 61 -15.85 2.19 8.52
C ILE A 61 -14.42 2.04 8.02
N GLY A 62 -13.46 1.89 8.92
CA GLY A 62 -12.05 1.73 8.55
C GLY A 62 -11.82 0.56 7.59
N SER A 63 -12.46 -0.59 7.85
CA SER A 63 -12.39 -1.76 6.97
C SER A 63 -12.97 -1.49 5.58
N THR A 64 -14.18 -0.93 5.50
CA THR A 64 -14.88 -0.65 4.24
C THR A 64 -14.12 0.38 3.40
N VAL A 65 -13.71 1.48 4.03
CA VAL A 65 -12.89 2.53 3.40
C VAL A 65 -11.55 1.95 2.95
N HIS A 66 -10.96 1.03 3.73
CA HIS A 66 -9.69 0.42 3.37
C HIS A 66 -9.78 -0.46 2.12
N ILE A 67 -10.89 -1.17 1.92
CA ILE A 67 -11.10 -1.97 0.68
C ILE A 67 -11.04 -1.06 -0.55
N ILE A 68 -11.77 0.06 -0.54
CA ILE A 68 -11.83 1.01 -1.65
C ILE A 68 -10.45 1.65 -1.88
N ASN A 69 -9.85 2.17 -0.83
CA ASN A 69 -8.56 2.86 -0.86
C ASN A 69 -7.45 1.93 -1.35
N HIS A 70 -7.42 0.71 -0.82
CA HIS A 70 -6.46 -0.31 -1.21
C HIS A 70 -6.59 -0.68 -2.69
N SER A 71 -7.80 -0.79 -3.20
CA SER A 71 -8.05 -1.09 -4.62
C SER A 71 -7.47 -0.01 -5.54
N ILE A 72 -7.68 1.27 -5.23
CA ILE A 72 -7.15 2.41 -6.00
C ILE A 72 -5.62 2.44 -5.91
N ILE A 73 -5.05 2.34 -4.71
CA ILE A 73 -3.60 2.34 -4.48
C ILE A 73 -2.93 1.20 -5.27
N LYS A 74 -3.48 -0.01 -5.19
CA LYS A 74 -2.90 -1.18 -5.85
C LYS A 74 -3.01 -1.12 -7.36
N ALA A 75 -4.12 -0.65 -7.89
CA ALA A 75 -4.24 -0.42 -9.33
C ALA A 75 -3.19 0.57 -9.82
N ALA A 76 -2.98 1.70 -9.12
CA ALA A 76 -1.93 2.66 -9.45
C ALA A 76 -0.52 2.05 -9.41
N ILE A 77 -0.19 1.33 -8.34
CA ILE A 77 1.12 0.68 -8.16
C ILE A 77 1.39 -0.34 -9.27
N PHE A 78 0.45 -1.27 -9.50
CA PHE A 78 0.67 -2.33 -10.49
C PHE A 78 0.70 -1.81 -11.92
N LEU A 79 -0.05 -0.75 -12.25
CA LEU A 79 0.06 -0.08 -13.54
C LEU A 79 1.41 0.63 -13.69
N ALA A 80 1.90 1.32 -12.67
CA ALA A 80 3.23 1.92 -12.69
C ALA A 80 4.34 0.86 -12.87
N ILE A 81 4.24 -0.26 -12.16
CA ILE A 81 5.15 -1.42 -12.36
C ILE A 81 5.01 -1.98 -13.78
N GLY A 82 3.79 -2.05 -14.30
CA GLY A 82 3.53 -2.45 -15.68
C GLY A 82 4.24 -1.55 -16.69
N CYS A 83 4.19 -0.22 -16.49
CA CYS A 83 4.93 0.76 -17.31
C CYS A 83 6.43 0.52 -17.27
N ILE A 84 6.99 0.27 -16.08
CA ILE A 84 8.42 -0.05 -15.89
C ILE A 84 8.78 -1.32 -16.68
N VAL A 85 8.08 -2.42 -16.42
CA VAL A 85 8.34 -3.71 -17.06
C VAL A 85 8.17 -3.65 -18.58
N PHE A 86 7.18 -2.89 -19.07
CA PHE A 86 6.96 -2.72 -20.51
C PHE A 86 8.18 -2.06 -21.18
N LYS A 87 8.72 -1.01 -20.56
CA LYS A 87 9.84 -0.24 -21.11
C LYS A 87 11.21 -0.89 -20.91
N THR A 88 11.43 -1.52 -19.77
CA THR A 88 12.78 -1.94 -19.35
C THR A 88 12.94 -3.46 -19.24
N LYS A 89 11.84 -4.22 -19.20
CA LYS A 89 11.80 -5.65 -18.85
C LYS A 89 12.29 -5.98 -17.44
N ILE A 90 12.63 -4.98 -16.65
CA ILE A 90 13.06 -5.13 -15.26
C ILE A 90 11.91 -5.63 -14.41
N SER A 91 12.18 -6.64 -13.60
CA SER A 91 11.24 -7.18 -12.60
C SER A 91 11.91 -7.38 -11.24
N ASP A 92 13.23 -7.32 -11.17
CA ASP A 92 13.97 -7.38 -9.91
C ASP A 92 14.14 -5.98 -9.30
N THR A 93 14.12 -5.92 -7.96
CA THR A 93 14.26 -4.66 -7.24
C THR A 93 15.68 -4.08 -7.34
N HIS A 94 16.71 -4.92 -7.44
CA HIS A 94 18.09 -4.46 -7.58
C HIS A 94 18.33 -3.72 -8.89
N ASP A 95 17.67 -4.16 -9.97
CA ASP A 95 17.80 -3.54 -11.29
C ASP A 95 17.08 -2.19 -11.40
N LEU A 96 16.37 -1.75 -10.33
CA LEU A 96 15.70 -0.44 -10.30
C LEU A 96 16.67 0.74 -10.06
N ALA A 97 17.95 0.48 -9.81
CA ALA A 97 18.93 1.51 -9.48
C ALA A 97 18.93 2.66 -10.51
N GLY A 98 18.65 3.88 -10.06
CA GLY A 98 18.65 5.07 -10.91
C GLY A 98 17.51 5.17 -11.93
N LEU A 99 16.47 4.31 -11.85
CA LEU A 99 15.32 4.35 -12.76
C LEU A 99 14.61 5.71 -12.75
N GLY A 100 14.61 6.40 -11.62
CA GLY A 100 14.02 7.75 -11.48
C GLY A 100 14.59 8.76 -12.48
N LYS A 101 15.86 8.63 -12.86
CA LYS A 101 16.49 9.49 -13.89
C LYS A 101 16.08 9.10 -15.30
N LYS A 102 15.87 7.81 -15.59
CA LYS A 102 15.52 7.27 -16.92
C LYS A 102 14.02 7.32 -17.21
N MET A 103 13.18 7.16 -16.20
CA MET A 103 11.69 7.18 -16.29
C MET A 103 11.07 8.02 -15.16
N PRO A 104 11.34 9.33 -15.10
CA PRO A 104 10.98 10.15 -13.95
C PRO A 104 9.48 10.16 -13.65
N LEU A 105 8.63 10.29 -14.66
CA LEU A 105 7.18 10.34 -14.46
C LEU A 105 6.66 9.03 -13.83
N THR A 106 7.03 7.88 -14.39
CA THR A 106 6.59 6.58 -13.86
C THR A 106 7.14 6.34 -12.45
N ALA A 107 8.39 6.74 -12.18
CA ALA A 107 8.99 6.63 -10.86
C ALA A 107 8.27 7.53 -9.82
N ILE A 108 7.88 8.76 -10.18
CA ILE A 108 7.08 9.63 -9.33
C ILE A 108 5.71 9.01 -9.03
N LEU A 109 5.01 8.49 -10.05
CA LEU A 109 3.70 7.85 -9.86
C LEU A 109 3.79 6.63 -8.95
N LEU A 110 4.81 5.78 -9.12
CA LEU A 110 5.06 4.63 -8.24
C LEU A 110 5.38 5.10 -6.81
N THR A 111 6.21 6.14 -6.66
CA THR A 111 6.57 6.69 -5.36
C THR A 111 5.34 7.20 -4.60
N ILE A 112 4.53 8.07 -5.21
CA ILE A 112 3.33 8.64 -4.57
C ILE A 112 2.34 7.55 -4.18
N SER A 113 2.05 6.61 -5.09
CA SER A 113 1.13 5.50 -4.80
C SER A 113 1.66 4.57 -3.70
N SER A 114 2.98 4.36 -3.64
CA SER A 114 3.61 3.55 -2.59
C SER A 114 3.64 4.27 -1.23
N LEU A 115 3.80 5.59 -1.21
CA LEU A 115 3.66 6.41 0.01
C LEU A 115 2.22 6.36 0.55
N SER A 116 1.23 6.34 -0.37
CA SER A 116 -0.16 6.13 0.01
C SER A 116 -0.40 4.75 0.63
N LEU A 117 0.28 3.70 0.15
CA LEU A 117 0.22 2.36 0.75
C LEU A 117 0.73 2.33 2.19
N ILE A 118 1.81 3.05 2.50
CA ILE A 118 2.32 3.22 3.87
C ILE A 118 1.26 3.90 4.74
N GLY A 119 0.50 4.83 4.17
CA GLY A 119 -0.51 5.63 4.88
C GLY A 119 0.07 6.94 5.40
N ILE A 120 0.81 7.68 4.57
CA ILE A 120 1.29 9.02 4.92
C ILE A 120 0.11 9.99 4.95
N PRO A 121 0.04 10.92 5.94
CA PRO A 121 -0.99 11.96 5.99
C PRO A 121 -1.11 12.72 4.66
N GLY A 122 -2.34 13.03 4.26
CA GLY A 122 -2.64 13.63 2.95
C GLY A 122 -2.82 12.61 1.82
N THR A 123 -2.77 11.32 2.13
CA THR A 123 -3.09 10.24 1.18
C THR A 123 -4.26 9.41 1.66
N VAL A 124 -4.93 8.77 0.72
CA VAL A 124 -6.12 7.95 1.00
C VAL A 124 -5.82 6.77 1.95
N GLY A 125 -4.61 6.23 1.92
CA GLY A 125 -4.21 5.12 2.80
C GLY A 125 -4.16 5.50 4.27
N PHE A 126 -3.90 6.78 4.60
CA PHE A 126 -3.93 7.29 5.96
C PHE A 126 -5.34 7.25 6.56
N ILE A 127 -6.36 7.66 5.79
CA ILE A 127 -7.73 7.82 6.28
C ILE A 127 -8.27 6.51 6.85
N SER A 128 -8.18 5.42 6.10
CA SER A 128 -8.67 4.12 6.57
C SER A 128 -7.92 3.59 7.80
N LYS A 129 -6.59 3.77 7.86
CA LYS A 129 -5.80 3.38 9.02
C LYS A 129 -6.13 4.22 10.25
N TRP A 130 -6.44 5.49 10.06
CA TRP A 130 -6.88 6.37 11.12
C TRP A 130 -8.18 5.88 11.79
N TYR A 131 -9.18 5.49 10.98
CA TYR A 131 -10.41 4.88 11.51
C TYR A 131 -10.16 3.57 12.27
N LEU A 132 -9.25 2.72 11.78
CA LEU A 132 -8.88 1.49 12.48
C LEU A 132 -8.23 1.78 13.84
N ILE A 133 -7.38 2.80 13.92
CA ILE A 133 -6.75 3.25 15.17
C ILE A 133 -7.82 3.76 16.14
N ILE A 134 -8.75 4.63 15.69
CA ILE A 134 -9.84 5.11 16.53
C ILE A 134 -10.69 3.94 17.04
N GLY A 135 -11.06 3.01 16.15
CA GLY A 135 -11.85 1.84 16.54
C GLY A 135 -11.16 0.94 17.58
N ALA A 136 -9.84 0.81 17.50
CA ALA A 136 -9.06 0.06 18.50
C ALA A 136 -8.96 0.83 19.83
N LEU A 137 -8.79 2.16 19.78
CA LEU A 137 -8.72 3.02 20.98
C LEU A 137 -10.04 3.05 21.75
N GLU A 138 -11.20 3.08 21.07
CA GLU A 138 -12.51 3.00 21.70
C GLU A 138 -12.72 1.75 22.56
N GLN A 139 -12.03 0.67 22.19
CA GLN A 139 -12.05 -0.57 22.96
C GLN A 139 -10.93 -0.65 24.02
N GLY A 140 -10.06 0.35 24.10
CA GLY A 140 -8.88 0.32 24.97
C GLY A 140 -7.80 -0.68 24.52
N TRP A 141 -7.80 -1.11 23.26
CA TRP A 141 -6.91 -2.15 22.76
C TRP A 141 -5.57 -1.59 22.23
N TRP A 142 -4.78 -1.08 23.13
CA TRP A 142 -3.48 -0.45 22.84
C TRP A 142 -2.52 -1.36 22.07
N LEU A 143 -2.54 -2.68 22.32
CA LEU A 143 -1.71 -3.64 21.58
C LEU A 143 -2.10 -3.69 20.10
N VAL A 144 -3.37 -3.53 19.77
CA VAL A 144 -3.84 -3.47 18.38
C VAL A 144 -3.36 -2.17 17.73
N VAL A 145 -3.45 -1.04 18.44
CA VAL A 145 -2.92 0.26 17.95
C VAL A 145 -1.43 0.15 17.66
N LEU A 146 -0.66 -0.42 18.60
CA LEU A 146 0.76 -0.64 18.41
C LEU A 146 1.06 -1.55 17.21
N SER A 147 0.27 -2.62 17.03
CA SER A 147 0.38 -3.52 15.89
C SER A 147 0.15 -2.81 14.56
N LEU A 148 -0.85 -1.93 14.47
CA LEU A 148 -1.12 -1.10 13.29
C LEU A 148 0.06 -0.18 12.96
N ALA A 149 0.64 0.47 13.98
CA ALA A 149 1.80 1.34 13.82
C ALA A 149 3.03 0.56 13.33
N ILE A 150 3.37 -0.56 13.98
CA ILE A 150 4.52 -1.39 13.60
C ILE A 150 4.34 -1.95 12.17
N SER A 151 3.14 -2.42 11.80
CA SER A 151 2.90 -2.91 10.45
C SER A 151 3.06 -1.82 9.39
N SER A 152 2.71 -0.56 9.69
CA SER A 152 2.97 0.58 8.81
C SER A 152 4.47 0.88 8.71
N LEU A 153 5.25 0.72 9.79
CA LEU A 153 6.71 0.83 9.76
C LEU A 153 7.36 -0.29 8.92
N LEU A 154 6.84 -1.52 9.00
CA LEU A 154 7.31 -2.60 8.11
C LEU A 154 7.02 -2.26 6.63
N ALA A 155 5.87 -1.65 6.34
CA ALA A 155 5.57 -1.18 5.00
C ALA A 155 6.55 -0.10 4.53
N LEU A 156 6.96 0.82 5.42
CA LEU A 156 7.97 1.82 5.13
C LEU A 156 9.32 1.20 4.75
N ILE A 157 9.71 0.07 5.37
CA ILE A 157 10.98 -0.59 5.08
C ILE A 157 11.01 -1.09 3.62
N TYR A 158 10.02 -1.90 3.17
CA TYR A 158 10.08 -2.44 1.81
C TYR A 158 9.76 -1.40 0.73
N VAL A 159 8.89 -0.44 1.00
CA VAL A 159 8.62 0.67 0.08
C VAL A 159 9.82 1.63 0.03
N GLY A 160 10.38 1.97 1.20
CA GLY A 160 11.56 2.83 1.30
C GLY A 160 12.74 2.30 0.50
N ARG A 161 13.00 0.97 0.59
CA ARG A 161 14.02 0.31 -0.23
C ARG A 161 13.79 0.48 -1.73
N VAL A 162 12.55 0.34 -2.21
CA VAL A 162 12.21 0.55 -3.63
C VAL A 162 12.45 1.99 -4.05
N ILE A 163 12.00 2.95 -3.22
CA ILE A 163 12.19 4.39 -3.47
C ILE A 163 13.69 4.75 -3.46
N GLU A 164 14.43 4.24 -2.48
CA GLU A 164 15.88 4.46 -2.35
C GLU A 164 16.62 4.00 -3.62
N LEU A 165 16.37 2.77 -4.06
CA LEU A 165 17.00 2.22 -5.27
C LEU A 165 16.67 3.07 -6.51
N MET A 166 15.42 3.48 -6.68
CA MET A 166 15.00 4.26 -7.86
C MET A 166 15.63 5.66 -7.91
N TRP A 167 15.78 6.33 -6.76
CA TRP A 167 16.11 7.76 -6.75
C TRP A 167 17.55 8.08 -6.33
N PHE A 168 18.13 7.31 -5.41
CA PHE A 168 19.40 7.65 -4.77
C PHE A 168 20.59 6.83 -5.30
N HIS A 169 20.33 5.75 -6.03
CA HIS A 169 21.40 4.99 -6.67
C HIS A 169 21.71 5.51 -8.07
N GLN A 170 22.93 5.27 -8.53
CA GLN A 170 23.33 5.58 -9.91
C GLN A 170 22.70 4.54 -10.84
N PRO A 171 22.23 4.95 -12.03
CA PRO A 171 21.73 3.99 -13.00
C PRO A 171 22.88 3.07 -13.43
N GLU A 172 22.67 1.78 -13.31
CA GLU A 172 23.54 0.82 -13.97
C GLU A 172 23.42 1.02 -15.48
N ASP A 173 24.54 0.90 -16.20
CA ASP A 173 24.56 1.04 -17.67
C ASP A 173 23.62 0.05 -18.37
N ALA A 174 23.28 -1.04 -17.68
CA ALA A 174 22.40 -2.10 -18.13
C ALA A 174 20.91 -1.74 -18.25
N ILE A 175 20.42 -0.61 -17.71
CA ILE A 175 19.01 -0.24 -17.91
C ILE A 175 18.78 0.21 -19.35
N ILE A 176 18.48 -0.74 -20.22
CA ILE A 176 18.08 -0.47 -21.59
C ILE A 176 16.59 -0.08 -21.59
N VAL A 177 16.33 1.20 -21.81
CA VAL A 177 14.96 1.68 -22.02
C VAL A 177 14.59 1.42 -23.48
N ASN A 178 13.64 0.52 -23.71
CA ASN A 178 13.16 0.22 -25.05
C ASN A 178 12.69 1.48 -25.77
N SER A 179 12.99 1.63 -27.05
CA SER A 179 12.57 2.76 -27.90
C SER A 179 11.05 2.85 -28.12
N LYS A 180 10.29 1.74 -27.91
CA LYS A 180 8.83 1.76 -28.00
C LYS A 180 8.26 2.78 -27.02
N SER A 181 7.39 3.69 -27.50
CA SER A 181 6.65 4.60 -26.62
C SER A 181 5.74 3.83 -25.66
N LEU A 182 5.59 4.31 -24.43
CA LEU A 182 4.56 3.79 -23.53
C LEU A 182 3.19 4.05 -24.15
N PRO A 183 2.24 3.08 -24.12
CA PRO A 183 0.86 3.35 -24.47
C PRO A 183 0.33 4.51 -23.64
N PHE A 184 -0.23 5.52 -24.31
CA PHE A 184 -0.74 6.72 -23.63
C PHE A 184 -1.78 6.37 -22.58
N GLU A 185 -2.67 5.44 -22.90
CA GLU A 185 -3.76 5.00 -22.02
C GLU A 185 -3.23 4.42 -20.71
N MET A 186 -2.18 3.63 -20.78
CA MET A 186 -1.58 3.01 -19.61
C MET A 186 -0.99 4.06 -18.66
N LEU A 187 -0.28 5.05 -19.21
CA LEU A 187 0.30 6.14 -18.43
C LEU A 187 -0.79 7.07 -17.88
N ALA A 188 -1.81 7.41 -18.71
CA ALA A 188 -2.90 8.28 -18.29
C ALA A 188 -3.72 7.67 -17.15
N ILE A 189 -4.07 6.38 -17.22
CA ILE A 189 -4.81 5.70 -16.17
C ILE A 189 -3.96 5.63 -14.89
N THR A 190 -2.66 5.33 -15.00
CA THR A 190 -1.74 5.34 -13.84
C THR A 190 -1.72 6.71 -13.18
N PHE A 191 -1.64 7.77 -13.96
CA PHE A 191 -1.64 9.14 -13.47
C PHE A 191 -2.96 9.50 -12.76
N ILE A 192 -4.11 9.19 -13.37
CA ILE A 192 -5.44 9.44 -12.78
C ILE A 192 -5.58 8.70 -11.44
N LEU A 193 -5.22 7.42 -11.38
CA LEU A 193 -5.32 6.64 -10.14
C LEU A 193 -4.37 7.14 -9.07
N THR A 194 -3.15 7.56 -9.43
CA THR A 194 -2.21 8.17 -8.48
C THR A 194 -2.76 9.49 -7.95
N LEU A 195 -3.32 10.36 -8.80
CA LEU A 195 -3.97 11.58 -8.35
C LEU A 195 -5.16 11.27 -7.42
N ALA A 196 -5.95 10.26 -7.74
CA ALA A 196 -7.06 9.82 -6.89
C ALA A 196 -6.58 9.42 -5.49
N THR A 197 -5.38 8.82 -5.34
CA THR A 197 -4.83 8.48 -4.02
C THR A 197 -4.53 9.71 -3.16
N VAL A 198 -4.20 10.84 -3.77
CA VAL A 198 -3.96 12.10 -3.08
C VAL A 198 -5.27 12.86 -2.88
N TYR A 199 -6.09 12.98 -3.94
CA TYR A 199 -7.35 13.71 -3.89
C TYR A 199 -8.28 13.17 -2.79
N PHE A 200 -8.54 11.87 -2.77
CA PHE A 200 -9.37 11.23 -1.75
C PHE A 200 -8.70 11.14 -0.36
N GLY A 201 -7.41 11.41 -0.26
CA GLY A 201 -6.71 11.60 1.01
C GLY A 201 -6.94 12.98 1.62
N ILE A 202 -7.29 13.98 0.80
CA ILE A 202 -7.59 15.35 1.23
C ILE A 202 -9.11 15.55 1.34
N ASP A 203 -9.87 15.17 0.32
CA ASP A 203 -11.34 15.22 0.31
C ASP A 203 -11.91 13.84 0.65
N THR A 204 -12.30 13.66 1.89
CA THR A 204 -12.78 12.38 2.42
C THR A 204 -14.29 12.15 2.24
N ARG A 205 -15.03 13.13 1.68
CA ARG A 205 -16.49 13.06 1.54
C ARG A 205 -16.98 11.85 0.74
N LEU A 206 -16.24 11.43 -0.29
CA LEU A 206 -16.59 10.27 -1.11
C LEU A 206 -16.14 8.94 -0.50
N THR A 207 -15.06 8.93 0.28
CA THR A 207 -14.46 7.69 0.80
C THR A 207 -14.89 7.37 2.23
N ALA A 208 -15.12 8.36 3.06
CA ALA A 208 -15.49 8.20 4.46
C ALA A 208 -16.87 8.81 4.82
N GLY A 209 -17.55 9.47 3.87
CA GLY A 209 -18.87 10.06 4.09
C GLY A 209 -18.87 11.27 5.03
N LEU A 210 -17.72 11.94 5.20
CA LEU A 210 -17.50 13.07 6.10
C LEU A 210 -17.33 14.37 5.33
#